data_29b69acfff81dee7bf7af6faa907b557
#
_entry.id   29b69acfff81dee7bf7af6faa907b557
#
_cell.length_a   1.000
_cell.length_b   1.000
_cell.length_c   1.000
_cell.angle_alpha   90.00
_cell.angle_beta   90.00
_cell.angle_gamma   90.00
#
_symmetry.space_group_name_H-M   'P 1'
#
loop_
_entity.id
_entity.type
_entity.pdbx_description
1 polymer ?
#
loop_
_entity_poly.entity_id
_entity_poly.type
_entity_poly.pdbx_seq_one_letter_code
_entity_poly.pdbx_strand_id
1 'polypeptide(L)'
;VWNITEAKNVGRSNATNAREQAVSEAQSLWDINVEKEYFENVSDIDSYTKFKPMLAHDYTKRPQSQGYSQPKLDGIRCIADKNGLWTRSGKEITSCPHIWDAIEPILRENPNMVFDGELYNHELKEDFNKIASLVRKVKTTEADREEAAKLVQYHVYDCYDYNMPDAGFATRLLVLDEELTNSNVIKIVQARYTTTQQELDELYGEYLRDGYEGQMVRNNEPYEFKRSKHLLKRKEFITEEFRVVEVLEGSGNWAGYAKRFVLEMADGTQFGSNVRGSQDQLRALLHADEQPTWATCRYFELTPDGVPRFPVVIDYGVGERED
;
A
#
# COMPACT_ATOMS: atom_id res chain seq x y z
N VAL A 1 -0.31 22.39 22.59
CA VAL A 1 0.51 21.35 23.23
C VAL A 1 1.96 21.67 22.88
N TRP A 2 2.84 21.79 23.88
CA TRP A 2 4.26 22.01 23.69
C TRP A 2 4.96 20.65 23.64
N ASN A 3 5.70 20.33 22.58
CA ASN A 3 6.55 19.16 22.53
C ASN A 3 7.96 19.57 22.99
N ILE A 4 8.54 18.79 23.89
CA ILE A 4 9.92 18.92 24.30
C ILE A 4 10.74 18.02 23.40
N THR A 5 11.73 18.60 22.71
CA THR A 5 12.62 17.88 21.81
C THR A 5 14.01 17.82 22.44
N GLU A 6 14.58 16.63 22.46
CA GLU A 6 15.94 16.37 22.97
C GLU A 6 16.93 16.14 21.82
N ALA A 7 18.23 16.23 22.13
CA ALA A 7 19.29 15.87 21.22
C ALA A 7 19.17 14.39 20.79
N LYS A 8 19.40 14.10 19.50
CA LYS A 8 19.37 12.72 18.98
C LYS A 8 20.70 12.32 18.35
N ASN A 9 20.93 11.01 18.28
CA ASN A 9 22.11 10.40 17.65
C ASN A 9 23.44 10.89 18.22
N VAL A 10 23.50 11.25 19.49
CA VAL A 10 24.73 11.75 20.15
C VAL A 10 25.88 10.76 19.91
N GLY A 11 27.03 11.29 19.44
CA GLY A 11 28.21 10.48 19.11
C GLY A 11 28.19 9.81 17.72
N ARG A 12 27.20 10.09 16.88
CA ARG A 12 27.12 9.60 15.48
C ARG A 12 27.31 10.75 14.49
N SER A 13 27.62 10.42 13.24
CA SER A 13 27.81 11.42 12.17
C SER A 13 26.58 12.28 11.87
N ASN A 14 25.38 11.78 12.24
CA ASN A 14 24.10 12.46 12.11
C ASN A 14 23.55 12.96 13.46
N ALA A 15 24.42 13.26 14.42
CA ALA A 15 24.04 13.83 15.71
C ALA A 15 23.38 15.20 15.53
N THR A 16 22.32 15.44 16.29
CA THR A 16 21.63 16.74 16.34
C THR A 16 21.57 17.22 17.80
N ASN A 17 21.74 18.50 18.03
CA ASN A 17 21.38 19.09 19.31
C ASN A 17 19.85 19.31 19.40
N ALA A 18 19.33 19.66 20.58
CA ALA A 18 17.91 19.81 20.83
C ALA A 18 17.25 20.83 19.87
N ARG A 19 17.93 21.94 19.54
CA ARG A 19 17.41 22.95 18.62
C ARG A 19 17.37 22.44 17.16
N GLU A 20 18.46 21.84 16.72
CA GLU A 20 18.54 21.24 15.36
C GLU A 20 17.50 20.15 15.20
N GLN A 21 17.31 19.33 16.22
CA GLN A 21 16.30 18.28 16.23
C GLN A 21 14.88 18.87 16.17
N ALA A 22 14.59 19.92 16.95
CA ALA A 22 13.29 20.59 16.92
C ALA A 22 12.99 21.20 15.55
N VAL A 23 13.98 21.83 14.90
CA VAL A 23 13.83 22.36 13.54
C VAL A 23 13.58 21.23 12.54
N SER A 24 14.31 20.13 12.62
CA SER A 24 14.12 18.96 11.75
C SER A 24 12.73 18.33 11.92
N GLU A 25 12.25 18.20 13.15
CA GLU A 25 10.91 17.68 13.44
C GLU A 25 9.80 18.63 12.96
N ALA A 26 9.99 19.95 13.14
CA ALA A 26 9.05 20.95 12.63
C ALA A 26 9.00 20.93 11.10
N GLN A 27 10.16 20.83 10.42
CA GLN A 27 10.22 20.71 8.98
C GLN A 27 9.53 19.43 8.49
N SER A 28 9.79 18.30 9.15
CA SER A 28 9.14 17.04 8.78
C SER A 28 7.62 17.09 8.95
N LEU A 29 7.12 17.76 9.99
CA LEU A 29 5.69 17.97 10.20
C LEU A 29 5.10 18.90 9.14
N TRP A 30 5.83 19.93 8.75
CA TRP A 30 5.46 20.83 7.68
C TRP A 30 5.35 20.09 6.34
N ASP A 31 6.38 19.33 5.96
CA ASP A 31 6.42 18.54 4.75
C ASP A 31 5.25 17.53 4.68
N ILE A 32 4.99 16.84 5.81
CA ILE A 32 3.83 15.92 5.94
C ILE A 32 2.49 16.64 5.74
N ASN A 33 2.36 17.88 6.22
CA ASN A 33 1.13 18.63 6.04
C ASN A 33 0.98 19.13 4.59
N VAL A 34 2.04 19.61 3.98
CA VAL A 34 2.05 19.98 2.56
C VAL A 34 1.68 18.76 1.69
N GLU A 35 2.23 17.56 2.00
CA GLU A 35 1.82 16.31 1.34
C GLU A 35 0.32 15.99 1.52
N LYS A 36 -0.31 16.45 2.63
CA LYS A 36 -1.74 16.30 2.93
C LYS A 36 -2.60 17.45 2.38
N GLU A 37 -2.11 18.18 1.41
CA GLU A 37 -2.86 19.27 0.75
C GLU A 37 -3.08 20.50 1.64
N TYR A 38 -2.12 20.82 2.52
CA TYR A 38 -2.02 22.13 3.15
C TYR A 38 -1.18 23.05 2.25
N PHE A 39 -1.65 24.26 2.05
CA PHE A 39 -1.04 25.24 1.13
C PHE A 39 -0.52 26.43 1.91
N GLU A 40 0.62 26.98 1.46
CA GLU A 40 1.19 28.22 2.02
C GLU A 40 0.36 29.44 1.61
N ASN A 41 -0.15 29.43 0.39
CA ASN A 41 -0.94 30.53 -0.16
C ASN A 41 -2.35 30.05 -0.54
N VAL A 42 -3.35 30.91 -0.28
CA VAL A 42 -4.75 30.62 -0.64
C VAL A 42 -4.93 30.46 -2.15
N SER A 43 -4.15 31.18 -2.97
CA SER A 43 -4.16 31.06 -4.43
C SER A 43 -3.79 29.67 -4.96
N ASP A 44 -3.03 28.92 -4.16
CA ASP A 44 -2.54 27.60 -4.58
C ASP A 44 -3.65 26.53 -4.43
N ILE A 45 -4.65 26.78 -3.58
CA ILE A 45 -5.79 25.89 -3.34
C ILE A 45 -6.61 25.69 -4.62
N ASP A 46 -6.89 26.77 -5.32
CA ASP A 46 -7.76 26.75 -6.52
C ASP A 46 -7.03 26.20 -7.76
N SER A 47 -5.70 26.25 -7.78
CA SER A 47 -4.85 25.73 -8.87
C SER A 47 -4.41 24.27 -8.65
N TYR A 48 -4.68 23.71 -7.47
CA TYR A 48 -4.19 22.38 -7.09
C TYR A 48 -5.12 21.28 -7.61
N THR A 49 -4.65 20.57 -8.61
CA THR A 49 -5.34 19.42 -9.21
C THR A 49 -4.49 18.16 -9.06
N LYS A 50 -4.51 17.55 -7.88
CA LYS A 50 -3.89 16.25 -7.69
C LYS A 50 -4.88 15.13 -8.00
N PHE A 51 -4.48 14.23 -8.88
CA PHE A 51 -5.26 13.03 -9.15
C PHE A 51 -5.35 12.15 -7.88
N LYS A 52 -6.56 11.88 -7.43
CA LYS A 52 -6.84 11.02 -6.28
C LYS A 52 -7.29 9.64 -6.77
N PRO A 53 -6.46 8.60 -6.66
CA PRO A 53 -6.84 7.31 -7.19
C PRO A 53 -8.03 6.69 -6.46
N MET A 54 -8.90 6.01 -7.22
CA MET A 54 -10.03 5.24 -6.70
C MET A 54 -9.55 4.18 -5.72
N LEU A 55 -10.15 4.10 -4.52
CA LEU A 55 -9.75 3.18 -3.47
C LEU A 55 -10.80 2.11 -3.23
N ALA A 56 -10.36 0.88 -2.99
CA ALA A 56 -11.24 -0.26 -2.78
C ALA A 56 -11.81 -0.32 -1.36
N HIS A 57 -13.09 -0.74 -1.24
CA HIS A 57 -13.62 -1.31 -0.01
C HIS A 57 -13.23 -2.79 0.12
N ASP A 58 -13.45 -3.32 1.31
CA ASP A 58 -13.30 -4.74 1.61
C ASP A 58 -14.51 -5.51 1.04
N TYR A 59 -14.26 -6.54 0.24
CA TYR A 59 -15.28 -7.39 -0.37
C TYR A 59 -16.14 -8.10 0.68
N THR A 60 -15.55 -8.57 1.78
CA THR A 60 -16.28 -9.29 2.83
C THR A 60 -17.37 -8.44 3.50
N LYS A 61 -17.18 -7.11 3.50
CA LYS A 61 -18.14 -6.15 4.04
C LYS A 61 -19.23 -5.74 3.04
N ARG A 62 -19.01 -6.01 1.76
CA ARG A 62 -19.88 -5.61 0.65
C ARG A 62 -19.83 -6.64 -0.48
N PRO A 63 -20.21 -7.92 -0.21
CA PRO A 63 -20.13 -8.96 -1.23
C PRO A 63 -21.02 -8.60 -2.42
N GLN A 64 -20.58 -8.99 -3.61
CA GLN A 64 -21.30 -8.83 -4.88
C GLN A 64 -21.33 -10.15 -5.59
N SER A 65 -22.42 -10.41 -6.34
CA SER A 65 -22.61 -11.66 -7.07
C SER A 65 -22.15 -11.59 -8.54
N GLN A 66 -21.77 -10.41 -9.01
CA GLN A 66 -21.35 -10.17 -10.40
C GLN A 66 -20.37 -8.98 -10.47
N GLY A 67 -19.66 -8.87 -11.57
CA GLY A 67 -18.77 -7.74 -11.85
C GLY A 67 -17.55 -8.11 -12.68
N TYR A 68 -16.70 -7.13 -12.92
CA TYR A 68 -15.40 -7.32 -13.56
C TYR A 68 -14.37 -7.76 -12.52
N SER A 69 -13.78 -8.91 -12.77
CA SER A 69 -12.79 -9.54 -11.91
C SER A 69 -11.39 -9.36 -12.50
N GLN A 70 -10.46 -8.85 -11.69
CA GLN A 70 -9.03 -8.74 -12.00
C GLN A 70 -8.22 -9.37 -10.88
N PRO A 71 -7.01 -9.92 -11.15
CA PRO A 71 -6.09 -10.34 -10.11
C PRO A 71 -5.67 -9.12 -9.27
N LYS A 72 -5.56 -9.31 -7.96
CA LYS A 72 -4.99 -8.29 -7.08
C LYS A 72 -3.48 -8.44 -7.05
N LEU A 73 -2.81 -7.45 -7.62
CA LEU A 73 -1.35 -7.40 -7.65
C LEU A 73 -0.80 -6.90 -6.31
N ASP A 74 0.32 -7.45 -5.90
CA ASP A 74 1.04 -7.04 -4.69
C ASP A 74 2.31 -6.26 -5.06
N GLY A 75 2.14 -5.01 -5.39
CA GLY A 75 3.19 -4.11 -5.84
C GLY A 75 3.10 -2.72 -5.22
N ILE A 76 3.59 -1.75 -5.96
CA ILE A 76 3.51 -0.32 -5.62
C ILE A 76 2.61 0.38 -6.62
N ARG A 77 1.46 0.89 -6.16
CA ARG A 77 0.55 1.63 -7.04
C ARG A 77 1.24 2.80 -7.70
N CYS A 78 1.07 2.89 -9.01
CA CYS A 78 1.59 3.94 -9.85
C CYS A 78 0.45 4.59 -10.64
N ILE A 79 0.37 5.91 -10.54
CA ILE A 79 -0.46 6.75 -11.39
C ILE A 79 0.46 7.39 -12.40
N ALA A 80 0.14 7.27 -13.68
CA ALA A 80 0.89 7.95 -14.75
C ALA A 80 -0.01 8.99 -15.41
N ASP A 81 0.43 10.24 -15.41
CA ASP A 81 -0.22 11.36 -16.08
C ASP A 81 0.82 12.14 -16.92
N LYS A 82 0.39 13.14 -17.66
CA LYS A 82 1.26 13.96 -18.50
C LYS A 82 2.46 14.61 -17.82
N ASN A 83 2.49 14.62 -16.48
CA ASN A 83 3.54 15.27 -15.68
C ASN A 83 4.52 14.27 -15.06
N GLY A 84 4.22 12.97 -15.07
CA GLY A 84 5.12 11.96 -14.51
C GLY A 84 4.44 10.72 -13.94
N LEU A 85 5.20 9.99 -13.14
CA LEU A 85 4.76 8.81 -12.41
C LEU A 85 4.63 9.15 -10.92
N TRP A 86 3.50 8.76 -10.32
CA TRP A 86 3.14 9.14 -8.97
C TRP A 86 2.74 7.94 -8.12
N THR A 87 3.16 7.92 -6.87
CA THR A 87 2.63 6.96 -5.90
C THR A 87 1.16 7.29 -5.58
N ARG A 88 0.49 6.36 -4.89
CA ARG A 88 -0.87 6.57 -4.37
C ARG A 88 -1.04 7.86 -3.54
N SER A 89 0.00 8.28 -2.82
CA SER A 89 0.00 9.52 -2.03
C SER A 89 0.43 10.75 -2.82
N GLY A 90 0.79 10.57 -4.11
CA GLY A 90 1.23 11.63 -5.01
C GLY A 90 2.68 12.06 -4.82
N LYS A 91 3.53 11.16 -4.29
CA LYS A 91 4.99 11.33 -4.39
C LYS A 91 5.45 10.89 -5.76
N GLU A 92 6.34 11.66 -6.36
CA GLU A 92 6.93 11.32 -7.65
C GLU A 92 7.75 10.04 -7.57
N ILE A 93 7.67 9.22 -8.62
CA ILE A 93 8.48 8.00 -8.79
C ILE A 93 9.52 8.28 -9.85
N THR A 94 10.72 8.55 -9.44
CA THR A 94 11.88 8.84 -10.34
C THR A 94 12.80 7.65 -10.53
N SER A 95 12.57 6.57 -9.80
CA SER A 95 13.40 5.36 -9.79
C SER A 95 13.19 4.43 -11.00
N CYS A 96 12.12 4.62 -11.77
CA CYS A 96 11.72 3.78 -12.89
C CYS A 96 11.62 4.59 -14.21
N PRO A 97 12.70 5.23 -14.69
CA PRO A 97 12.66 6.06 -15.90
C PRO A 97 12.24 5.27 -17.14
N HIS A 98 12.60 3.98 -17.27
CA HIS A 98 12.20 3.11 -18.36
C HIS A 98 10.68 2.97 -18.53
N ILE A 99 9.91 3.08 -17.43
CA ILE A 99 8.45 3.08 -17.48
C ILE A 99 7.94 4.42 -18.00
N TRP A 100 8.54 5.53 -17.53
CA TRP A 100 8.22 6.85 -18.03
C TRP A 100 8.49 6.96 -19.53
N ASP A 101 9.66 6.52 -19.98
CA ASP A 101 10.06 6.52 -21.40
C ASP A 101 9.08 5.73 -22.28
N ALA A 102 8.45 4.68 -21.71
CA ALA A 102 7.48 3.86 -22.43
C ALA A 102 6.07 4.47 -22.45
N ILE A 103 5.65 5.23 -21.43
CA ILE A 103 4.28 5.74 -21.31
C ILE A 103 4.14 7.22 -21.72
N GLU A 104 5.20 8.03 -21.60
CA GLU A 104 5.20 9.46 -21.90
C GLU A 104 4.75 9.77 -23.32
N PRO A 105 5.19 9.07 -24.39
CA PRO A 105 4.74 9.34 -25.74
C PRO A 105 3.21 9.26 -25.89
N ILE A 106 2.58 8.29 -25.22
CA ILE A 106 1.13 8.07 -25.24
C ILE A 106 0.41 9.22 -24.51
N LEU A 107 0.92 9.59 -23.32
CA LEU A 107 0.37 10.67 -22.52
C LEU A 107 0.57 12.05 -23.16
N ARG A 108 1.60 12.24 -23.95
CA ARG A 108 1.83 13.45 -24.72
C ARG A 108 0.81 13.64 -25.85
N GLU A 109 0.40 12.54 -26.49
CA GLU A 109 -0.68 12.54 -27.49
C GLU A 109 -2.06 12.65 -26.83
N ASN A 110 -2.22 12.10 -25.61
CA ASN A 110 -3.45 12.08 -24.83
C ASN A 110 -3.28 12.78 -23.47
N PRO A 111 -3.08 14.13 -23.42
CA PRO A 111 -2.70 14.85 -22.20
C PRO A 111 -3.78 14.91 -21.12
N ASN A 112 -5.01 14.50 -21.44
CA ASN A 112 -6.15 14.41 -20.52
C ASN A 112 -6.33 13.00 -19.96
N MET A 113 -5.47 12.06 -20.34
CA MET A 113 -5.52 10.68 -19.86
C MET A 113 -4.65 10.50 -18.63
N VAL A 114 -5.10 9.62 -17.73
CA VAL A 114 -4.37 9.15 -16.56
C VAL A 114 -4.46 7.64 -16.52
N PHE A 115 -3.33 6.96 -16.44
CA PHE A 115 -3.28 5.52 -16.25
C PHE A 115 -3.09 5.18 -14.77
N ASP A 116 -3.79 4.15 -14.32
CA ASP A 116 -3.80 3.66 -12.94
C ASP A 116 -3.39 2.20 -12.94
N GLY A 117 -2.29 1.90 -12.31
CA GLY A 117 -1.69 0.57 -12.34
C GLY A 117 -0.82 0.29 -11.12
N GLU A 118 -0.06 -0.80 -11.24
CA GLU A 118 0.85 -1.29 -10.21
C GLU A 118 2.25 -1.48 -10.79
N LEU A 119 3.27 -1.00 -10.12
CA LEU A 119 4.66 -1.39 -10.37
C LEU A 119 4.87 -2.77 -9.76
N TYR A 120 5.04 -3.76 -10.61
CA TYR A 120 4.95 -5.17 -10.25
C TYR A 120 5.78 -6.03 -11.21
N ASN A 121 6.10 -7.23 -10.80
CA ASN A 121 6.56 -8.30 -11.68
C ASN A 121 6.12 -9.64 -11.11
N HIS A 122 5.38 -10.41 -11.89
CA HIS A 122 4.81 -11.67 -11.43
C HIS A 122 5.87 -12.74 -11.14
N GLU A 123 7.02 -12.68 -11.79
CA GLU A 123 8.15 -13.57 -11.50
C GLU A 123 8.76 -13.30 -10.10
N LEU A 124 8.52 -12.12 -9.54
CA LEU A 124 8.95 -11.70 -8.20
C LEU A 124 7.78 -11.62 -7.21
N LYS A 125 6.68 -12.32 -7.47
CA LYS A 125 5.46 -12.28 -6.67
C LYS A 125 5.67 -12.60 -5.18
N GLU A 126 6.65 -13.43 -4.86
CA GLU A 126 7.01 -13.79 -3.47
C GLU A 126 8.00 -12.81 -2.82
N ASP A 127 8.58 -11.89 -3.59
CA ASP A 127 9.56 -10.90 -3.10
C ASP A 127 9.10 -9.45 -3.35
N PHE A 128 7.99 -9.07 -2.72
CA PHE A 128 7.52 -7.68 -2.70
C PHE A 128 8.61 -6.70 -2.27
N ASN A 129 9.47 -7.10 -1.31
CA ASN A 129 10.50 -6.22 -0.78
C ASN A 129 11.50 -5.79 -1.85
N LYS A 130 11.79 -6.67 -2.82
CA LYS A 130 12.67 -6.35 -3.95
C LYS A 130 12.07 -5.23 -4.80
N ILE A 131 10.82 -5.38 -5.22
CA ILE A 131 10.09 -4.34 -5.98
C ILE A 131 10.01 -3.04 -5.17
N ALA A 132 9.61 -3.12 -3.90
CA ALA A 132 9.48 -1.96 -3.03
C ALA A 132 10.81 -1.22 -2.83
N SER A 133 11.92 -1.93 -2.70
CA SER A 133 13.25 -1.36 -2.53
C SER A 133 13.72 -0.59 -3.77
N LEU A 134 13.42 -1.10 -4.97
CA LEU A 134 13.76 -0.45 -6.23
C LEU A 134 12.89 0.80 -6.45
N VAL A 135 11.58 0.67 -6.29
CA VAL A 135 10.61 1.73 -6.61
C VAL A 135 10.68 2.90 -5.61
N ARG A 136 10.87 2.63 -4.31
CA ARG A 136 10.87 3.66 -3.25
C ARG A 136 12.21 4.38 -3.09
N LYS A 137 13.21 4.03 -3.87
CA LYS A 137 14.53 4.62 -3.77
C LYS A 137 14.54 6.05 -4.30
N VAL A 138 14.82 7.02 -3.42
CA VAL A 138 14.81 8.45 -3.75
C VAL A 138 16.12 8.87 -4.46
N LYS A 139 17.25 8.31 -4.00
CA LYS A 139 18.57 8.56 -4.62
C LYS A 139 19.00 7.31 -5.36
N THR A 140 18.82 7.30 -6.67
CA THR A 140 19.16 6.16 -7.53
C THR A 140 20.51 6.37 -8.21
N THR A 141 21.30 5.30 -8.26
CA THR A 141 22.49 5.18 -9.11
C THR A 141 22.06 4.66 -10.49
N GLU A 142 22.99 4.69 -11.46
CA GLU A 142 22.72 4.06 -12.78
C GLU A 142 22.44 2.56 -12.65
N ALA A 143 23.22 1.86 -11.83
CA ALA A 143 23.00 0.43 -11.56
C ALA A 143 21.59 0.14 -10.98
N ASP A 144 21.06 1.02 -10.12
CA ASP A 144 19.70 0.89 -9.58
C ASP A 144 18.64 1.02 -10.67
N ARG A 145 18.85 1.94 -11.63
CA ARG A 145 17.93 2.16 -12.75
C ARG A 145 17.98 1.00 -13.75
N GLU A 146 19.18 0.49 -14.04
CA GLU A 146 19.33 -0.72 -14.85
C GLU A 146 18.67 -1.94 -14.22
N GLU A 147 18.79 -2.10 -12.91
CA GLU A 147 18.13 -3.18 -12.18
C GLU A 147 16.60 -3.00 -12.20
N ALA A 148 16.10 -1.78 -11.94
CA ALA A 148 14.68 -1.47 -12.03
C ALA A 148 14.13 -1.73 -13.45
N ALA A 149 14.89 -1.39 -14.50
CA ALA A 149 14.50 -1.63 -15.89
C ALA A 149 14.37 -3.12 -16.25
N LYS A 150 15.11 -3.99 -15.58
CA LYS A 150 15.02 -5.44 -15.76
C LYS A 150 13.89 -6.09 -14.96
N LEU A 151 13.56 -5.54 -13.79
CA LEU A 151 12.74 -6.22 -12.80
C LEU A 151 11.37 -5.58 -12.60
N VAL A 152 11.20 -4.29 -12.85
CA VAL A 152 9.94 -3.58 -12.57
C VAL A 152 9.16 -3.38 -13.87
N GLN A 153 7.90 -3.80 -13.87
CA GLN A 153 6.96 -3.61 -14.97
C GLN A 153 5.80 -2.73 -14.48
N TYR A 154 5.14 -2.04 -15.39
CA TYR A 154 3.92 -1.28 -15.11
C TYR A 154 2.70 -2.07 -15.57
N HIS A 155 1.95 -2.61 -14.63
CA HIS A 155 0.73 -3.36 -14.84
C HIS A 155 -0.47 -2.43 -14.71
N VAL A 156 -1.03 -2.00 -15.84
CA VAL A 156 -2.15 -1.04 -15.89
C VAL A 156 -3.48 -1.79 -15.82
N TYR A 157 -4.32 -1.42 -14.86
CA TYR A 157 -5.61 -2.09 -14.62
C TYR A 157 -6.82 -1.15 -14.75
N ASP A 158 -6.63 0.15 -14.85
CA ASP A 158 -7.68 1.15 -15.05
C ASP A 158 -7.10 2.41 -15.68
N CYS A 159 -7.96 3.28 -16.20
CA CYS A 159 -7.59 4.61 -16.64
C CYS A 159 -8.70 5.61 -16.32
N TYR A 160 -8.38 6.89 -16.43
CA TYR A 160 -9.33 7.99 -16.38
C TYR A 160 -9.02 8.97 -17.50
N ASP A 161 -10.04 9.42 -18.22
CA ASP A 161 -9.94 10.47 -19.21
C ASP A 161 -10.82 11.65 -18.78
N TYR A 162 -10.21 12.83 -18.63
CA TYR A 162 -10.92 14.06 -18.30
C TYR A 162 -11.93 14.48 -19.39
N ASN A 163 -11.81 13.94 -20.61
CA ASN A 163 -12.79 14.15 -21.69
C ASN A 163 -14.01 13.24 -21.56
N MET A 164 -13.89 12.13 -20.80
CA MET A 164 -14.94 11.14 -20.59
C MET A 164 -15.13 10.79 -19.10
N PRO A 165 -15.45 11.78 -18.24
CA PRO A 165 -15.45 11.60 -16.79
C PRO A 165 -16.47 10.56 -16.29
N ASP A 166 -17.55 10.36 -17.05
CA ASP A 166 -18.64 9.44 -16.73
C ASP A 166 -18.45 8.04 -17.36
N ALA A 167 -17.28 7.77 -17.98
CA ALA A 167 -17.02 6.48 -18.59
C ALA A 167 -17.07 5.34 -17.55
N GLY A 168 -17.92 4.34 -17.78
CA GLY A 168 -17.97 3.12 -16.98
C GLY A 168 -16.69 2.29 -17.14
N PHE A 169 -16.46 1.34 -16.25
CA PHE A 169 -15.23 0.54 -16.25
C PHE A 169 -15.02 -0.24 -17.56
N ALA A 170 -16.09 -0.79 -18.16
CA ALA A 170 -16.02 -1.47 -19.46
C ALA A 170 -15.45 -0.56 -20.57
N THR A 171 -15.91 0.70 -20.61
CA THR A 171 -15.40 1.68 -21.59
C THR A 171 -13.95 1.99 -21.34
N ARG A 172 -13.55 2.15 -20.07
CA ARG A 172 -12.14 2.42 -19.71
C ARG A 172 -11.22 1.25 -20.06
N LEU A 173 -11.70 -0.01 -19.97
CA LEU A 173 -10.93 -1.17 -20.44
C LEU A 173 -10.70 -1.13 -21.96
N LEU A 174 -11.71 -0.75 -22.75
CA LEU A 174 -11.54 -0.59 -24.20
C LEU A 174 -10.52 0.49 -24.54
N VAL A 175 -10.54 1.60 -23.80
CA VAL A 175 -9.54 2.68 -23.94
C VAL A 175 -8.14 2.16 -23.61
N LEU A 176 -7.98 1.33 -22.56
CA LEU A 176 -6.68 0.73 -22.26
C LEU A 176 -6.18 -0.18 -23.39
N ASP A 177 -7.04 -1.00 -23.97
CA ASP A 177 -6.69 -1.91 -25.06
C ASP A 177 -6.40 -1.14 -26.37
N GLU A 178 -7.00 0.05 -26.56
CA GLU A 178 -6.75 0.92 -27.71
C GLU A 178 -5.43 1.70 -27.58
N GLU A 179 -5.16 2.26 -26.40
CA GLU A 179 -4.03 3.16 -26.18
C GLU A 179 -2.72 2.45 -25.80
N LEU A 180 -2.82 1.26 -25.18
CA LEU A 180 -1.66 0.56 -24.68
C LEU A 180 -1.40 -0.74 -25.47
N THR A 181 -0.11 -1.03 -25.65
CA THR A 181 0.32 -2.33 -26.19
C THR A 181 1.14 -3.07 -25.13
N ASN A 182 0.80 -4.34 -24.92
CA ASN A 182 1.58 -5.21 -24.02
C ASN A 182 3.04 -5.31 -24.51
N SER A 183 3.96 -5.04 -23.63
CA SER A 183 5.41 -5.09 -23.86
C SER A 183 6.13 -5.72 -22.67
N ASN A 184 7.45 -5.73 -22.67
CA ASN A 184 8.23 -6.15 -21.50
C ASN A 184 8.15 -5.14 -20.36
N VAL A 185 7.74 -3.90 -20.62
CA VAL A 185 7.66 -2.80 -19.64
C VAL A 185 6.23 -2.52 -19.21
N ILE A 186 5.27 -2.49 -20.14
CA ILE A 186 3.86 -2.20 -19.90
C ILE A 186 3.05 -3.48 -20.09
N LYS A 187 2.20 -3.80 -19.13
CA LYS A 187 1.25 -4.90 -19.15
C LYS A 187 -0.15 -4.40 -18.90
N ILE A 188 -1.14 -4.82 -19.68
CA ILE A 188 -2.54 -4.55 -19.43
C ILE A 188 -3.08 -5.69 -18.56
N VAL A 189 -3.63 -5.37 -17.39
CA VAL A 189 -4.27 -6.34 -16.50
C VAL A 189 -5.66 -6.62 -17.02
N GLN A 190 -5.84 -7.77 -17.64
CA GLN A 190 -7.12 -8.18 -18.20
C GLN A 190 -8.18 -8.34 -17.11
N ALA A 191 -9.41 -7.95 -17.43
CA ALA A 191 -10.57 -8.14 -16.58
C ALA A 191 -11.53 -9.15 -17.20
N ARG A 192 -12.07 -10.07 -16.37
CA ARG A 192 -13.10 -11.03 -16.77
C ARG A 192 -14.44 -10.62 -16.16
N TYR A 193 -15.46 -10.40 -16.98
CA TYR A 193 -16.80 -10.13 -16.49
C TYR A 193 -17.47 -11.43 -16.03
N THR A 194 -18.06 -11.39 -14.85
CA THR A 194 -18.78 -12.50 -14.23
C THR A 194 -20.22 -12.10 -13.96
N THR A 195 -21.13 -13.07 -14.06
CA THR A 195 -22.57 -12.89 -13.86
C THR A 195 -23.10 -13.56 -12.60
N THR A 196 -22.27 -14.39 -11.98
CA THR A 196 -22.64 -15.17 -10.78
C THR A 196 -21.57 -15.10 -9.70
N GLN A 197 -21.97 -15.32 -8.46
CA GLN A 197 -21.07 -15.46 -7.32
C GLN A 197 -20.10 -16.63 -7.52
N GLN A 198 -20.58 -17.74 -8.09
CA GLN A 198 -19.75 -18.91 -8.32
C GLN A 198 -18.58 -18.59 -9.26
N GLU A 199 -18.83 -17.90 -10.39
CA GLU A 199 -17.76 -17.47 -11.30
C GLU A 199 -16.74 -16.56 -10.61
N LEU A 200 -17.20 -15.64 -9.75
CA LEU A 200 -16.29 -14.79 -8.96
C LEU A 200 -15.43 -15.63 -8.01
N ASP A 201 -15.99 -16.64 -7.37
CA ASP A 201 -15.28 -17.52 -6.43
C ASP A 201 -14.27 -18.43 -7.15
N GLU A 202 -14.62 -18.92 -8.32
CA GLU A 202 -13.74 -19.71 -9.19
C GLU A 202 -12.52 -18.88 -9.63
N LEU A 203 -12.75 -17.64 -10.08
CA LEU A 203 -11.68 -16.71 -10.46
C LEU A 203 -10.80 -16.33 -9.27
N TYR A 204 -11.38 -16.12 -8.10
CA TYR A 204 -10.63 -15.87 -6.89
C TYR A 204 -9.68 -17.03 -6.57
N GLY A 205 -10.19 -18.27 -6.60
CA GLY A 205 -9.37 -19.46 -6.41
C GLY A 205 -8.29 -19.62 -7.49
N GLU A 206 -8.57 -19.25 -8.75
CA GLU A 206 -7.59 -19.22 -9.84
C GLU A 206 -6.45 -18.25 -9.53
N TYR A 207 -6.76 -17.00 -9.18
CA TYR A 207 -5.75 -15.99 -8.86
C TYR A 207 -4.86 -16.38 -7.67
N LEU A 208 -5.44 -17.00 -6.64
CA LEU A 208 -4.64 -17.50 -5.50
C LEU A 208 -3.70 -18.64 -5.91
N ARG A 209 -4.16 -19.59 -6.73
CA ARG A 209 -3.30 -20.67 -7.25
C ARG A 209 -2.17 -20.15 -8.13
N ASP A 210 -2.43 -19.07 -8.88
CA ASP A 210 -1.42 -18.41 -9.71
C ASP A 210 -0.45 -17.54 -8.88
N GLY A 211 -0.71 -17.36 -7.58
CA GLY A 211 0.14 -16.64 -6.64
C GLY A 211 -0.10 -15.12 -6.59
N TYR A 212 -1.29 -14.66 -7.00
CA TYR A 212 -1.70 -13.28 -6.77
C TYR A 212 -2.17 -13.06 -5.33
N GLU A 213 -2.12 -11.82 -4.83
CA GLU A 213 -2.56 -11.44 -3.48
C GLU A 213 -4.06 -11.72 -3.25
N GLY A 214 -4.85 -11.82 -4.32
CA GLY A 214 -6.28 -12.00 -4.26
C GLY A 214 -6.98 -11.50 -5.50
N GLN A 215 -8.15 -10.91 -5.30
CA GLN A 215 -9.06 -10.47 -6.36
C GLN A 215 -9.50 -9.02 -6.16
N MET A 216 -9.60 -8.28 -7.26
CA MET A 216 -10.29 -7.01 -7.35
C MET A 216 -11.59 -7.22 -8.12
N VAL A 217 -12.71 -6.72 -7.57
CA VAL A 217 -14.02 -6.76 -8.22
C VAL A 217 -14.50 -5.35 -8.48
N ARG A 218 -14.92 -5.07 -9.71
CA ARG A 218 -15.35 -3.74 -10.15
C ARG A 218 -16.74 -3.78 -10.75
N ASN A 219 -17.55 -2.77 -10.47
CA ASN A 219 -18.79 -2.50 -11.18
C ASN A 219 -18.50 -1.67 -12.43
N ASN A 220 -19.44 -1.72 -13.40
CA ASN A 220 -19.36 -0.88 -14.59
C ASN A 220 -19.86 0.55 -14.29
N GLU A 221 -19.12 1.26 -13.42
CA GLU A 221 -19.45 2.60 -12.95
C GLU A 221 -18.30 3.57 -13.21
N PRO A 222 -18.53 4.88 -13.21
CA PRO A 222 -17.50 5.88 -13.37
C PRO A 222 -16.36 5.76 -12.35
N TYR A 223 -15.20 6.30 -12.70
CA TYR A 223 -14.06 6.37 -11.81
C TYR A 223 -14.32 7.40 -10.70
N GLU A 224 -14.19 7.02 -9.43
CA GLU A 224 -14.40 7.90 -8.28
C GLU A 224 -13.07 8.24 -7.59
N PHE A 225 -12.81 9.54 -7.36
CA PHE A 225 -11.58 10.04 -6.70
C PHE A 225 -11.58 9.87 -5.18
N LYS A 226 -12.14 8.77 -4.69
CA LYS A 226 -12.31 8.44 -3.27
C LYS A 226 -12.32 6.93 -3.06
N ARG A 227 -12.57 6.51 -1.81
CA ARG A 227 -12.94 5.11 -1.53
C ARG A 227 -14.34 4.84 -2.09
N SER A 228 -14.40 3.88 -3.01
CA SER A 228 -15.59 3.57 -3.79
C SER A 228 -16.18 2.20 -3.44
N LYS A 229 -17.50 2.14 -3.38
CA LYS A 229 -18.26 0.88 -3.29
C LYS A 229 -18.26 0.09 -4.61
N HIS A 230 -17.83 0.72 -5.69
CA HIS A 230 -17.75 0.15 -7.03
C HIS A 230 -16.39 -0.50 -7.33
N LEU A 231 -15.48 -0.47 -6.35
CA LEU A 231 -14.20 -1.17 -6.36
C LEU A 231 -14.02 -1.92 -5.05
N LEU A 232 -13.92 -3.23 -5.12
CA LEU A 232 -13.81 -4.11 -3.97
C LEU A 232 -12.51 -4.90 -4.05
N LYS A 233 -11.87 -5.12 -2.90
CA LYS A 233 -10.72 -6.00 -2.78
C LYS A 233 -11.07 -7.23 -1.94
N ARG A 234 -10.75 -8.40 -2.46
CA ARG A 234 -10.87 -9.69 -1.79
C ARG A 234 -9.47 -10.28 -1.63
N LYS A 235 -9.09 -10.56 -0.40
CA LYS A 235 -7.80 -11.19 -0.09
C LYS A 235 -7.94 -12.04 1.18
N GLU A 236 -7.17 -13.10 1.25
CA GLU A 236 -7.10 -13.93 2.43
C GLU A 236 -6.16 -13.34 3.48
N PHE A 237 -6.40 -13.75 4.71
CA PHE A 237 -5.51 -13.50 5.81
C PHE A 237 -5.35 -14.82 6.56
N ILE A 238 -4.14 -15.09 6.96
CA ILE A 238 -3.82 -16.15 7.89
C ILE A 238 -4.03 -15.62 9.30
N THR A 239 -4.65 -16.42 10.15
CA THR A 239 -4.80 -16.11 11.57
C THR A 239 -4.18 -17.24 12.35
N GLU A 240 -3.21 -16.93 13.18
CA GLU A 240 -2.41 -17.92 13.91
C GLU A 240 -2.06 -17.36 15.30
N GLU A 241 -1.89 -18.25 16.26
CA GLU A 241 -1.52 -17.92 17.62
C GLU A 241 -0.01 -18.03 17.82
N PHE A 242 0.55 -17.06 18.52
CA PHE A 242 1.98 -16.99 18.82
C PHE A 242 2.21 -16.71 20.30
N ARG A 243 3.33 -17.20 20.80
CA ARG A 243 3.82 -16.83 22.12
C ARG A 243 4.22 -15.36 22.15
N VAL A 244 3.80 -14.65 23.18
CA VAL A 244 4.23 -13.26 23.43
C VAL A 244 5.57 -13.29 24.19
N VAL A 245 6.55 -12.58 23.66
CA VAL A 245 7.85 -12.38 24.29
C VAL A 245 7.86 -11.08 25.07
N GLU A 246 7.30 -10.01 24.48
CA GLU A 246 7.31 -8.67 25.07
C GLU A 246 6.22 -7.80 24.47
N VAL A 247 5.71 -6.85 25.26
CA VAL A 247 4.82 -5.76 24.83
C VAL A 247 5.61 -4.45 24.88
N LEU A 248 5.77 -3.81 23.73
CA LEU A 248 6.58 -2.61 23.59
C LEU A 248 5.72 -1.34 23.55
N GLU A 249 6.20 -0.33 24.24
CA GLU A 249 5.67 1.03 24.22
C GLU A 249 5.90 1.68 22.85
N GLY A 250 4.98 2.54 22.45
CA GLY A 250 5.14 3.40 21.28
C GLY A 250 6.03 4.62 21.57
N SER A 251 6.42 5.32 20.52
CA SER A 251 7.20 6.56 20.62
C SER A 251 6.39 7.77 20.15
N GLY A 252 6.81 8.97 20.51
CA GLY A 252 6.15 10.22 20.12
C GLY A 252 4.71 10.27 20.64
N ASN A 253 3.73 10.45 19.76
CA ASN A 253 2.30 10.50 20.11
C ASN A 253 1.75 9.20 20.73
N TRP A 254 2.54 8.13 20.72
CA TRP A 254 2.19 6.82 21.28
C TRP A 254 3.00 6.48 22.54
N ALA A 255 3.75 7.44 23.09
CA ALA A 255 4.39 7.28 24.40
C ALA A 255 3.29 7.10 25.48
N GLY A 256 3.49 6.14 26.38
CA GLY A 256 2.52 5.73 27.40
C GLY A 256 1.45 4.74 26.92
N TYR A 257 1.61 4.18 25.71
CA TYR A 257 0.66 3.18 25.15
C TYR A 257 1.40 1.99 24.58
N ALA A 258 0.88 0.78 24.78
CA ALA A 258 1.34 -0.41 24.06
C ALA A 258 1.13 -0.21 22.55
N LYS A 259 2.15 -0.45 21.76
CA LYS A 259 2.10 -0.25 20.31
C LYS A 259 2.47 -1.49 19.52
N ARG A 260 3.31 -2.32 20.06
CA ARG A 260 3.88 -3.48 19.37
C ARG A 260 4.04 -4.65 20.32
N PHE A 261 3.73 -5.84 19.82
CA PHE A 261 4.09 -7.09 20.44
C PHE A 261 5.36 -7.65 19.77
N VAL A 262 6.25 -8.22 20.54
CA VAL A 262 7.27 -9.12 20.07
C VAL A 262 6.72 -10.52 20.25
N LEU A 263 6.53 -11.23 19.15
CA LEU A 263 5.95 -12.56 19.07
C LEU A 263 7.03 -13.57 18.64
N GLU A 264 6.87 -14.84 19.05
CA GLU A 264 7.83 -15.91 18.75
C GLU A 264 7.14 -17.04 18.01
N MET A 265 7.76 -17.45 16.92
CA MET A 265 7.37 -18.60 16.12
C MET A 265 7.84 -19.90 16.76
N ALA A 266 7.33 -21.05 16.27
CA ALA A 266 7.67 -22.37 16.78
C ALA A 266 9.17 -22.73 16.68
N ASP A 267 9.89 -22.14 15.73
CA ASP A 267 11.33 -22.31 15.53
C ASP A 267 12.21 -21.36 16.38
N GLY A 268 11.56 -20.50 17.21
CA GLY A 268 12.23 -19.51 18.04
C GLY A 268 12.49 -18.17 17.36
N THR A 269 12.13 -18.02 16.07
CA THR A 269 12.25 -16.76 15.35
C THR A 269 11.29 -15.71 15.92
N GLN A 270 11.79 -14.53 16.23
CA GLN A 270 10.98 -13.45 16.78
C GLN A 270 10.62 -12.41 15.71
N PHE A 271 9.40 -11.91 15.79
CA PHE A 271 8.91 -10.85 14.91
C PHE A 271 8.04 -9.86 15.68
N GLY A 272 7.90 -8.65 15.13
CA GLY A 272 7.08 -7.62 15.75
C GLY A 272 5.74 -7.45 15.06
N SER A 273 4.67 -7.40 15.84
CA SER A 273 3.31 -7.17 15.37
C SER A 273 2.70 -5.93 16.01
N ASN A 274 2.00 -5.13 15.20
CA ASN A 274 1.24 -4.00 15.74
C ASN A 274 0.00 -4.49 16.47
N VAL A 275 -0.41 -3.77 17.54
CA VAL A 275 -1.67 -3.99 18.23
C VAL A 275 -2.64 -2.85 17.95
N ARG A 276 -3.93 -3.16 17.91
CA ARG A 276 -5.02 -2.18 17.76
C ARG A 276 -5.86 -2.16 19.02
N GLY A 277 -6.33 -0.98 19.39
CA GLY A 277 -7.21 -0.77 20.53
C GLY A 277 -7.48 0.72 20.75
N SER A 278 -8.40 1.04 21.65
CA SER A 278 -8.55 2.41 22.14
C SER A 278 -7.31 2.81 22.96
N GLN A 279 -7.09 4.10 23.13
CA GLN A 279 -5.97 4.59 23.95
C GLN A 279 -6.02 4.04 25.38
N ASP A 280 -7.21 3.95 25.96
CA ASP A 280 -7.38 3.40 27.31
C ASP A 280 -7.01 1.92 27.39
N GLN A 281 -7.41 1.11 26.39
CA GLN A 281 -7.03 -0.30 26.30
C GLN A 281 -5.52 -0.46 26.13
N LEU A 282 -4.90 0.33 25.24
CA LEU A 282 -3.46 0.25 24.98
C LEU A 282 -2.62 0.74 26.16
N ARG A 283 -3.12 1.70 26.94
CA ARG A 283 -2.49 2.14 28.20
C ARG A 283 -2.62 1.06 29.27
N ALA A 284 -3.80 0.49 29.46
CA ALA A 284 -4.02 -0.60 30.40
C ALA A 284 -3.15 -1.81 30.09
N LEU A 285 -3.03 -2.17 28.81
CA LEU A 285 -2.17 -3.25 28.35
C LEU A 285 -0.69 -3.01 28.69
N LEU A 286 -0.18 -1.79 28.47
CA LEU A 286 1.22 -1.47 28.76
C LEU A 286 1.56 -1.58 30.23
N HIS A 287 0.61 -1.23 31.11
CA HIS A 287 0.77 -1.18 32.57
C HIS A 287 0.09 -2.35 33.29
N ALA A 288 -0.30 -3.40 32.57
CA ALA A 288 -0.90 -4.57 33.17
C ALA A 288 0.10 -5.29 34.13
N ASP A 289 -0.36 -5.69 35.31
CA ASP A 289 0.44 -6.41 36.30
C ASP A 289 0.91 -7.77 35.75
N GLU A 290 0.06 -8.42 34.95
CA GLU A 290 0.38 -9.63 34.20
C GLU A 290 0.34 -9.34 32.70
N GLN A 291 1.48 -9.53 32.04
CA GLN A 291 1.61 -9.33 30.59
C GLN A 291 1.02 -10.53 29.84
N PRO A 292 0.45 -10.32 28.62
CA PRO A 292 -0.04 -11.40 27.78
C PRO A 292 1.03 -12.47 27.54
N THR A 293 0.66 -13.74 27.56
CA THR A 293 1.54 -14.87 27.25
C THR A 293 1.32 -15.40 25.85
N TRP A 294 0.14 -15.17 25.27
CA TRP A 294 -0.21 -15.52 23.90
C TRP A 294 -0.89 -14.35 23.19
N ALA A 295 -0.79 -14.35 21.85
CA ALA A 295 -1.51 -13.41 21.01
C ALA A 295 -1.92 -14.06 19.69
N THR A 296 -3.17 -13.87 19.29
CA THR A 296 -3.66 -14.20 17.96
C THR A 296 -3.28 -13.10 16.99
N CYS A 297 -2.46 -13.44 16.02
CA CYS A 297 -1.97 -12.52 15.02
C CYS A 297 -2.63 -12.81 13.67
N ARG A 298 -3.06 -11.75 13.00
CA ARG A 298 -3.58 -11.79 11.65
C ARG A 298 -2.55 -11.20 10.70
N TYR A 299 -2.15 -11.95 9.70
CA TYR A 299 -1.15 -11.53 8.72
C TYR A 299 -1.55 -11.98 7.32
N PHE A 300 -0.84 -11.48 6.30
CA PHE A 300 -1.19 -11.75 4.92
C PHE A 300 -0.55 -13.06 4.43
N GLU A 301 0.76 -13.17 4.56
CA GLU A 301 1.59 -14.31 4.14
C GLU A 301 2.88 -14.31 4.95
N LEU A 302 3.74 -15.28 4.73
CA LEU A 302 5.11 -15.24 5.24
C LEU A 302 6.02 -14.49 4.25
N THR A 303 7.02 -13.78 4.77
CA THR A 303 8.11 -13.22 3.97
C THR A 303 9.03 -14.34 3.48
N PRO A 304 9.95 -14.08 2.53
CA PRO A 304 10.99 -15.06 2.14
C PRO A 304 11.82 -15.58 3.32
N ASP A 305 11.96 -14.79 4.40
CA ASP A 305 12.61 -15.17 5.64
C ASP A 305 11.71 -15.98 6.59
N GLY A 306 10.52 -16.38 6.15
CA GLY A 306 9.56 -17.16 6.92
C GLY A 306 8.80 -16.38 8.01
N VAL A 307 8.85 -15.04 8.03
CA VAL A 307 8.23 -14.20 9.07
C VAL A 307 6.89 -13.64 8.58
N PRO A 308 5.85 -13.52 9.45
CA PRO A 308 4.56 -12.93 9.11
C PRO A 308 4.67 -11.53 8.50
N ARG A 309 4.03 -11.32 7.35
CA ARG A 309 4.01 -10.05 6.60
C ARG A 309 2.83 -9.18 7.03
N PHE A 310 3.09 -7.93 7.41
CA PHE A 310 2.10 -6.98 7.92
C PHE A 310 1.24 -7.52 9.08
N PRO A 311 1.86 -8.12 10.09
CA PRO A 311 1.14 -8.74 11.19
C PRO A 311 0.42 -7.70 12.05
N VAL A 312 -0.78 -8.07 12.53
CA VAL A 312 -1.58 -7.29 13.47
C VAL A 312 -2.16 -8.22 14.52
N VAL A 313 -1.87 -7.95 15.77
CA VAL A 313 -2.52 -8.63 16.90
C VAL A 313 -3.99 -8.25 16.94
N ILE A 314 -4.85 -9.25 16.93
CA ILE A 314 -6.31 -9.10 16.94
C ILE A 314 -6.95 -9.59 18.24
N ASP A 315 -6.23 -10.43 19.00
CA ASP A 315 -6.62 -10.96 20.29
C ASP A 315 -5.38 -11.32 21.12
N TYR A 316 -5.45 -11.31 22.45
CA TYR A 316 -4.33 -11.68 23.32
C TYR A 316 -4.85 -11.98 24.73
N GLY A 317 -4.08 -12.75 25.51
CA GLY A 317 -4.43 -13.09 26.87
C GLY A 317 -3.26 -13.63 27.69
N VAL A 318 -3.56 -13.92 28.97
CA VAL A 318 -2.63 -14.48 29.95
C VAL A 318 -3.00 -15.95 30.21
N GLY A 319 -2.02 -16.79 30.45
CA GLY A 319 -2.21 -18.22 30.71
C GLY A 319 -2.43 -19.05 29.44
N GLU A 320 -3.07 -20.20 29.56
CA GLU A 320 -3.50 -21.03 28.44
C GLU A 320 -4.85 -20.52 27.93
N ARG A 321 -5.04 -20.54 26.61
CA ARG A 321 -6.32 -20.15 26.00
C ARG A 321 -7.36 -21.22 26.36
N GLU A 322 -8.45 -20.81 26.97
CA GLU A 322 -9.65 -21.66 27.09
C GLU A 322 -10.38 -21.60 25.73
N ASP A 323 -10.53 -22.78 25.08
CA ASP A 323 -11.25 -22.95 23.82
C ASP A 323 -12.76 -22.71 23.94
#